data_f5a3c230fbf6eb2d7a4c1b6f49e7cf33
#
_entry.id   f5a3c230fbf6eb2d7a4c1b6f49e7cf33
#
_cell.length_a   1.000
_cell.length_b   1.000
_cell.length_c   1.000
_cell.angle_alpha   90.00
_cell.angle_beta   90.00
_cell.angle_gamma   90.00
#
_symmetry.space_group_name_H-M   'P 1'
#
loop_
_entity.id
_entity.type
_entity.pdbx_description
1 polymer ?
#
loop_
_entity_poly.entity_id
_entity_poly.type
_entity_poly.pdbx_seq_one_letter_code
_entity_poly.pdbx_strand_id
1 'polypeptide(L)'
;MVFLSSNQTMIQIILGVIIVSIGIFVFYKYPMKSDVRQMTLGALFVILAIILKRLAVMVPFLGFPSLKITLEVLPLIVAGLTLQPGYCFIVSIATDFLGLVLANAGGFPFLGFTLNAVLQTEIPCLLKIYLNEKNERLLERIVKIVMVIISLLGC
;
A
#
# COMPACT_ATOMS: atom_id res chain seq x y z
N MET A 1 9.33 9.13 30.27
CA MET A 1 9.43 8.07 29.24
C MET A 1 8.17 7.21 29.12
N VAL A 2 7.43 6.95 30.17
CA VAL A 2 6.21 6.10 30.15
C VAL A 2 5.05 6.75 29.35
N PHE A 3 4.93 8.08 29.36
CA PHE A 3 3.87 8.79 28.65
C PHE A 3 3.97 8.72 27.10
N LEU A 4 5.20 8.67 26.57
CA LEU A 4 5.43 8.56 25.12
C LEU A 4 5.12 7.14 24.60
N SER A 5 5.37 6.11 25.40
CA SER A 5 5.08 4.72 25.01
C SER A 5 3.57 4.43 25.00
N SER A 6 2.82 5.01 25.94
CA SER A 6 1.37 4.86 26.00
C SER A 6 0.68 5.47 24.78
N ASN A 7 1.11 6.66 24.35
CA ASN A 7 0.56 7.30 23.16
C ASN A 7 0.89 6.55 21.86
N GLN A 8 2.08 5.97 21.75
CA GLN A 8 2.45 5.14 20.59
C GLN A 8 1.61 3.86 20.50
N THR A 9 1.36 3.21 21.63
CA THR A 9 0.52 2.01 21.68
C THR A 9 -0.93 2.33 21.30
N MET A 10 -1.46 3.44 21.80
CA MET A 10 -2.81 3.90 21.45
C MET A 10 -2.95 4.19 19.94
N ILE A 11 -1.98 4.87 19.36
CA ILE A 11 -1.95 5.17 17.91
C ILE A 11 -1.90 3.87 17.10
N GLN A 12 -1.10 2.89 17.50
CA GLN A 12 -1.01 1.60 16.82
C GLN A 12 -2.32 0.82 16.89
N ILE A 13 -3.00 0.83 18.03
CA ILE A 13 -4.32 0.17 18.18
C ILE A 13 -5.35 0.83 17.26
N ILE A 14 -5.40 2.16 17.22
CA ILE A 14 -6.30 2.91 16.34
C ILE A 14 -6.03 2.58 14.88
N LEU A 15 -4.76 2.57 14.46
CA LEU A 15 -4.36 2.22 13.10
C LEU A 15 -4.75 0.78 12.75
N GLY A 16 -4.54 -0.16 13.67
CA GLY A 16 -4.96 -1.56 13.50
C GLY A 16 -6.47 -1.69 13.30
N VAL A 17 -7.27 -0.99 14.10
CA VAL A 17 -8.73 -0.97 13.97
C VAL A 17 -9.16 -0.39 12.61
N ILE A 18 -8.50 0.67 12.14
CA ILE A 18 -8.78 1.27 10.83
C ILE A 18 -8.50 0.26 9.70
N ILE A 19 -7.34 -0.43 9.74
CA ILE A 19 -6.96 -1.42 8.73
C ILE A 19 -7.98 -2.56 8.69
N VAL A 20 -8.36 -3.10 9.85
CA VAL A 20 -9.36 -4.17 9.96
C VAL A 20 -10.72 -3.70 9.45
N SER A 21 -11.13 -2.47 9.77
CA SER A 21 -12.38 -1.88 9.29
C SER A 21 -12.41 -1.75 7.76
N ILE A 22 -11.32 -1.28 7.16
CA ILE A 22 -11.17 -1.21 5.70
C ILE A 22 -11.26 -2.62 5.10
N GLY A 23 -10.57 -3.60 5.67
CA GLY A 23 -10.61 -4.99 5.24
C GLY A 23 -12.03 -5.56 5.25
N ILE A 24 -12.75 -5.43 6.36
CA ILE A 24 -14.13 -5.90 6.48
C ILE A 24 -15.01 -5.22 5.44
N PHE A 25 -14.88 -3.91 5.26
CA PHE A 25 -15.66 -3.15 4.27
C PHE A 25 -15.41 -3.64 2.85
N VAL A 26 -14.14 -3.85 2.47
CA VAL A 26 -13.74 -4.33 1.15
C VAL A 26 -14.28 -5.74 0.89
N PHE A 27 -14.10 -6.67 1.83
CA PHE A 27 -14.59 -8.04 1.69
C PHE A 27 -16.12 -8.14 1.67
N TYR A 28 -16.81 -7.29 2.44
CA TYR A 28 -18.27 -7.28 2.44
C TYR A 28 -18.86 -6.74 1.15
N LYS A 29 -18.29 -5.66 0.63
CA LYS A 29 -18.79 -4.99 -0.58
C LYS A 29 -18.35 -5.66 -1.88
N TYR A 30 -17.15 -6.25 -1.88
CA TYR A 30 -16.54 -6.89 -3.05
C TYR A 30 -16.13 -8.32 -2.72
N PRO A 31 -17.08 -9.29 -2.75
CA PRO A 31 -16.75 -10.68 -2.46
C PRO A 31 -15.71 -11.19 -3.45
N MET A 32 -14.68 -11.82 -2.92
CA MET A 32 -13.60 -12.39 -3.71
C MET A 32 -14.14 -13.54 -4.58
N LYS A 33 -14.04 -13.40 -5.90
CA LYS A 33 -14.16 -14.54 -6.79
C LYS A 33 -12.81 -15.22 -6.86
N SER A 34 -12.73 -16.53 -6.53
CA SER A 34 -11.48 -17.25 -6.62
C SER A 34 -11.06 -17.37 -8.09
N ASP A 35 -10.09 -16.56 -8.46
CA ASP A 35 -9.49 -16.54 -9.79
C ASP A 35 -8.00 -16.76 -9.64
N VAL A 36 -7.55 -17.94 -10.08
CA VAL A 36 -6.14 -18.36 -10.01
C VAL A 36 -5.23 -17.34 -10.71
N ARG A 37 -5.70 -16.72 -11.78
CA ARG A 37 -4.95 -15.69 -12.49
C ARG A 37 -4.67 -14.47 -11.61
N GLN A 38 -5.65 -14.01 -10.85
CA GLN A 38 -5.49 -12.88 -9.95
C GLN A 38 -4.59 -13.21 -8.76
N MET A 39 -4.67 -14.43 -8.23
CA MET A 39 -3.75 -14.89 -7.19
C MET A 39 -2.30 -14.91 -7.68
N THR A 40 -2.06 -15.42 -8.87
CA THR A 40 -0.72 -15.47 -9.45
C THR A 40 -0.16 -14.10 -9.74
N LEU A 41 -0.97 -13.19 -10.31
CA LEU A 41 -0.59 -11.80 -10.52
C LEU A 41 -0.33 -11.07 -9.21
N GLY A 42 -1.17 -11.28 -8.20
CA GLY A 42 -0.96 -10.70 -6.88
C GLY A 42 0.36 -11.12 -6.25
N ALA A 43 0.69 -12.41 -6.29
CA ALA A 43 1.96 -12.92 -5.79
C ALA A 43 3.16 -12.31 -6.53
N LEU A 44 3.06 -12.15 -7.85
CA LEU A 44 4.10 -11.51 -8.67
C LEU A 44 4.31 -10.04 -8.26
N PHE A 45 3.23 -9.29 -8.04
CA PHE A 45 3.33 -7.91 -7.59
C PHE A 45 3.93 -7.79 -6.18
N VAL A 46 3.61 -8.72 -5.27
CA VAL A 46 4.23 -8.76 -3.93
C VAL A 46 5.74 -8.94 -4.05
N ILE A 47 6.20 -9.90 -4.84
CA ILE A 47 7.63 -10.15 -5.04
C ILE A 47 8.32 -8.93 -5.65
N LEU A 48 7.71 -8.35 -6.68
CA LEU A 48 8.25 -7.17 -7.36
C LEU A 48 8.34 -5.96 -6.41
N ALA A 49 7.31 -5.73 -5.60
CA ALA A 49 7.30 -4.66 -4.62
C ALA A 49 8.39 -4.83 -3.55
N ILE A 50 8.61 -6.07 -3.07
CA ILE A 50 9.67 -6.37 -2.10
C ILE A 50 11.05 -6.14 -2.70
N ILE A 51 11.30 -6.55 -3.95
CA ILE A 51 12.56 -6.32 -4.64
C ILE A 51 12.81 -4.82 -4.78
N LEU A 52 11.83 -4.05 -5.24
CA LEU A 52 11.94 -2.61 -5.41
C LEU A 52 12.09 -1.86 -4.07
N LYS A 53 11.48 -2.36 -3.00
CA LYS A 53 11.68 -1.86 -1.64
C LYS A 53 13.14 -1.98 -1.19
N ARG A 54 13.82 -3.03 -1.63
CA ARG A 54 15.26 -3.25 -1.36
C ARG A 54 16.17 -2.36 -2.20
N LEU A 55 15.73 -2.00 -3.41
CA LEU A 55 16.45 -1.10 -4.32
C LEU A 55 16.20 0.38 -3.99
N ALA A 56 15.50 0.69 -2.92
CA ALA A 56 15.26 2.07 -2.48
C ALA A 56 16.60 2.80 -2.27
N VAL A 57 16.89 3.73 -3.17
CA VAL A 57 18.10 4.53 -3.13
C VAL A 57 17.85 5.77 -2.29
N MET A 58 18.64 5.96 -1.25
CA MET A 58 18.69 7.24 -0.54
C MET A 58 19.41 8.25 -1.44
N VAL A 59 18.65 9.15 -2.05
CA VAL A 59 19.26 10.27 -2.80
C VAL A 59 19.47 11.42 -1.81
N PRO A 60 20.73 11.77 -1.52
CA PRO A 60 21.03 12.96 -0.72
C PRO A 60 20.69 14.20 -1.54
N PHE A 61 19.50 14.74 -1.37
CA PHE A 61 19.10 15.99 -2.01
C PHE A 61 19.41 17.16 -1.07
N LEU A 62 20.34 18.05 -1.49
CA LEU A 62 20.71 19.28 -0.77
C LEU A 62 21.16 19.11 0.70
N GLY A 63 21.84 17.99 1.03
CA GLY A 63 22.38 17.82 2.40
C GLY A 63 21.36 17.38 3.45
N PHE A 64 20.10 17.14 3.07
CA PHE A 64 19.08 16.56 3.93
C PHE A 64 18.89 15.08 3.60
N PRO A 65 19.01 14.14 4.58
CA PRO A 65 18.83 12.70 4.34
C PRO A 65 17.37 12.28 4.21
N SER A 66 16.49 13.16 3.72
CA SER A 66 15.04 13.03 3.91
C SER A 66 14.27 12.51 2.68
N LEU A 67 14.88 12.38 1.50
CA LEU A 67 14.16 11.88 0.32
C LEU A 67 14.52 10.42 0.04
N LYS A 68 13.78 9.52 0.68
CA LYS A 68 13.79 8.10 0.35
C LYS A 68 12.79 7.85 -0.78
N ILE A 69 13.26 7.86 -2.01
CA ILE A 69 12.42 7.50 -3.15
C ILE A 69 12.22 5.98 -3.14
N THR A 70 11.06 5.53 -2.71
CA THR A 70 10.68 4.13 -2.72
C THR A 70 9.97 3.79 -4.02
N LEU A 71 10.62 3.00 -4.86
CA LEU A 71 10.04 2.52 -6.11
C LEU A 71 8.96 1.44 -5.89
N GLU A 72 8.77 1.00 -4.64
CA GLU A 72 7.75 0.00 -4.29
C GLU A 72 6.31 0.44 -4.58
N VAL A 73 6.09 1.75 -4.65
CA VAL A 73 4.78 2.33 -4.94
C VAL A 73 4.28 1.97 -6.34
N LEU A 74 5.18 1.83 -7.31
CA LEU A 74 4.82 1.52 -8.70
C LEU A 74 4.09 0.18 -8.83
N PRO A 75 4.65 -0.96 -8.37
CA PRO A 75 3.94 -2.24 -8.48
C PRO A 75 2.66 -2.28 -7.65
N LEU A 76 2.58 -1.57 -6.53
CA LEU A 76 1.36 -1.51 -5.73
C LEU A 76 0.22 -0.77 -6.44
N ILE A 77 0.52 0.33 -7.13
CA ILE A 77 -0.47 1.06 -7.93
C ILE A 77 -0.92 0.21 -9.13
N VAL A 78 0.01 -0.45 -9.82
CA VAL A 78 -0.32 -1.33 -10.95
C VAL A 78 -1.16 -2.52 -10.47
N ALA A 79 -0.86 -3.08 -9.31
CA ALA A 79 -1.68 -4.11 -8.67
C ALA A 79 -3.11 -3.59 -8.42
N GLY A 80 -3.25 -2.38 -7.86
CA GLY A 80 -4.56 -1.75 -7.66
C GLY A 80 -5.36 -1.56 -8.94
N LEU A 81 -4.69 -1.27 -10.05
CA LEU A 81 -5.34 -1.11 -11.35
C LEU A 81 -5.71 -2.42 -12.04
N THR A 82 -5.01 -3.51 -11.74
CA THR A 82 -5.19 -4.81 -12.42
C THR A 82 -6.03 -5.80 -11.64
N LEU A 83 -5.91 -5.80 -10.31
CA LEU A 83 -6.55 -6.74 -9.41
C LEU A 83 -7.94 -6.28 -8.94
N GLN A 84 -8.70 -7.20 -8.35
CA GLN A 84 -9.94 -6.88 -7.63
C GLN A 84 -9.63 -6.38 -6.21
N PRO A 85 -10.50 -5.58 -5.57
CA PRO A 85 -10.24 -4.97 -4.26
C PRO A 85 -9.82 -5.95 -3.18
N GLY A 86 -10.47 -7.11 -3.08
CA GLY A 86 -10.10 -8.12 -2.10
C GLY A 86 -8.66 -8.63 -2.26
N TYR A 87 -8.19 -8.80 -3.50
CA TYR A 87 -6.80 -9.19 -3.78
C TYR A 87 -5.83 -8.04 -3.54
N CYS A 88 -6.23 -6.79 -3.84
CA CYS A 88 -5.44 -5.60 -3.55
C CYS A 88 -5.11 -5.48 -2.07
N PHE A 89 -6.11 -5.72 -1.22
CA PHE A 89 -5.94 -5.70 0.24
C PHE A 89 -4.96 -6.77 0.73
N ILE A 90 -5.08 -8.01 0.21
CA ILE A 90 -4.15 -9.10 0.56
C ILE A 90 -2.74 -8.79 0.09
N VAL A 91 -2.57 -8.29 -1.14
CA VAL A 91 -1.27 -7.93 -1.72
C VAL A 91 -0.56 -6.86 -0.89
N SER A 92 -1.28 -5.81 -0.47
CA SER A 92 -0.71 -4.74 0.33
C SER A 92 -0.23 -5.22 1.71
N ILE A 93 -1.04 -6.01 2.41
CA ILE A 93 -0.65 -6.58 3.71
C ILE A 93 0.52 -7.56 3.54
N ALA A 94 0.47 -8.44 2.53
CA ALA A 94 1.54 -9.40 2.28
C ALA A 94 2.86 -8.69 1.95
N THR A 95 2.82 -7.63 1.14
CA THR A 95 4.02 -6.85 0.78
C THR A 95 4.65 -6.22 2.01
N ASP A 96 3.85 -5.62 2.89
CA ASP A 96 4.38 -4.97 4.08
C ASP A 96 4.91 -5.99 5.08
N PHE A 97 4.13 -7.03 5.37
CA PHE A 97 4.53 -8.08 6.31
C PHE A 97 5.80 -8.82 5.86
N LEU A 98 5.84 -9.28 4.61
CA LEU A 98 7.03 -9.94 4.06
C LEU A 98 8.20 -8.97 3.95
N GLY A 99 7.96 -7.70 3.61
CA GLY A 99 8.97 -6.67 3.61
C GLY A 99 9.63 -6.47 4.97
N LEU A 100 8.86 -6.52 6.06
CA LEU A 100 9.36 -6.46 7.43
C LEU A 100 10.17 -7.70 7.82
N VAL A 101 9.65 -8.88 7.54
CA VAL A 101 10.33 -10.16 7.85
C VAL A 101 11.68 -10.24 7.13
N LEU A 102 11.70 -9.89 5.86
CA LEU A 102 12.92 -9.93 5.05
C LEU A 102 13.90 -8.80 5.40
N ALA A 103 13.42 -7.67 5.93
CA ALA A 103 14.28 -6.55 6.29
C ALA A 103 15.17 -6.83 7.50
N ASN A 104 14.90 -7.91 8.25
CA ASN A 104 15.60 -8.22 9.50
C ASN A 104 15.65 -7.00 10.45
N ALA A 105 14.72 -6.07 10.27
CA ALA A 105 14.58 -4.91 11.10
C ALA A 105 13.99 -5.40 12.43
N GLY A 106 14.83 -5.62 13.42
CA GLY A 106 14.43 -6.04 14.77
C GLY A 106 13.56 -5.00 15.50
N GLY A 107 12.84 -4.14 14.73
CA GLY A 107 11.89 -3.17 15.20
C GLY A 107 10.45 -3.67 15.09
N PHE A 108 9.63 -3.23 16.02
CA PHE A 108 8.20 -3.51 16.02
C PHE A 108 7.55 -2.97 14.73
N PRO A 109 6.67 -3.73 14.04
CA PRO A 109 6.01 -3.26 12.84
C PRO A 109 5.16 -2.03 13.18
N PHE A 110 5.50 -0.89 12.56
CA PHE A 110 4.69 0.30 12.70
C PHE A 110 3.51 0.22 11.72
N LEU A 111 2.32 -0.01 12.26
CA LEU A 111 1.08 -0.19 11.48
C LEU A 111 0.75 0.96 10.54
N GLY A 112 1.37 2.13 10.72
CA GLY A 112 1.26 3.26 9.79
C GLY A 112 1.80 2.96 8.39
N PHE A 113 2.87 2.17 8.28
CA PHE A 113 3.39 1.75 6.97
C PHE A 113 2.44 0.78 6.27
N THR A 114 1.84 -0.14 7.03
CA THR A 114 0.84 -1.08 6.52
C THR A 114 -0.39 -0.31 6.00
N LEU A 115 -0.87 0.67 6.77
CA LEU A 115 -1.98 1.52 6.34
C LEU A 115 -1.65 2.27 5.04
N ASN A 116 -0.43 2.82 4.94
CA ASN A 116 0.02 3.50 3.73
C ASN A 116 0.04 2.56 2.52
N ALA A 117 0.58 1.34 2.66
CA ALA A 117 0.58 0.33 1.61
C ALA A 117 -0.84 -0.05 1.17
N VAL A 118 -1.77 -0.22 2.13
CA VAL A 118 -3.19 -0.49 1.85
C VAL A 118 -3.81 0.65 1.07
N LEU A 119 -3.62 1.90 1.48
CA LEU A 119 -4.17 3.06 0.78
C LEU A 119 -3.61 3.19 -0.64
N GLN A 120 -2.30 2.97 -0.82
CA GLN A 120 -1.66 3.02 -2.14
C GLN A 120 -2.22 1.99 -3.13
N THR A 121 -2.72 0.86 -2.65
CA THR A 121 -3.27 -0.20 -3.49
C THR A 121 -4.78 -0.07 -3.65
N GLU A 122 -5.50 0.25 -2.59
CA GLU A 122 -6.96 0.31 -2.58
C GLU A 122 -7.51 1.56 -3.28
N ILE A 123 -6.86 2.71 -3.12
CA ILE A 123 -7.34 3.94 -3.76
C ILE A 123 -7.41 3.81 -5.29
N PRO A 124 -6.34 3.39 -6.01
CA PRO A 124 -6.43 3.21 -7.45
C PRO A 124 -7.42 2.10 -7.85
N CYS A 125 -7.57 1.06 -7.03
CA CYS A 125 -8.52 0.00 -7.29
C CYS A 125 -9.98 0.49 -7.20
N LEU A 126 -10.33 1.23 -6.17
CA LEU A 126 -11.66 1.81 -5.99
C LEU A 126 -11.95 2.89 -7.04
N LEU A 127 -10.95 3.71 -7.37
CA LEU A 127 -11.06 4.70 -8.44
C LEU A 127 -11.34 4.04 -9.78
N LYS A 128 -10.65 2.94 -10.12
CA LYS A 128 -10.92 2.18 -11.34
C LYS A 128 -12.38 1.73 -11.41
N ILE A 129 -12.93 1.19 -10.31
CA ILE A 129 -14.32 0.73 -10.26
C ILE A 129 -15.28 1.90 -10.43
N TYR A 130 -15.03 3.00 -9.73
CA TYR A 130 -15.90 4.18 -9.78
C TYR A 130 -15.87 4.90 -11.14
N LEU A 131 -14.72 4.93 -11.80
CA LEU A 131 -14.51 5.64 -13.06
C LEU A 131 -14.76 4.78 -14.29
N ASN A 132 -14.75 3.44 -14.17
CA ASN A 132 -15.11 2.53 -15.27
C ASN A 132 -16.57 2.74 -15.73
N GLU A 133 -17.39 3.36 -14.87
CA GLU A 133 -18.74 3.80 -15.26
C GLU A 133 -18.77 5.10 -16.06
N LYS A 134 -17.72 5.92 -16.10
CA LYS A 134 -17.90 7.30 -16.59
C LYS A 134 -16.87 7.90 -17.56
N ASN A 135 -15.59 7.53 -17.56
CA ASN A 135 -14.63 8.05 -18.58
C ASN A 135 -13.19 7.58 -18.40
N GLU A 136 -12.60 6.91 -19.39
CA GLU A 136 -11.20 6.44 -19.37
C GLU A 136 -10.17 7.59 -19.27
N ARG A 137 -10.44 8.76 -19.85
CA ARG A 137 -9.52 9.91 -19.84
C ARG A 137 -9.39 10.58 -18.47
N LEU A 138 -10.44 10.56 -17.66
CA LEU A 138 -10.39 11.06 -16.28
C LEU A 138 -9.61 10.11 -15.37
N LEU A 139 -9.71 8.80 -15.64
CA LEU A 139 -8.99 7.77 -14.90
C LEU A 139 -7.47 7.98 -14.96
N GLU A 140 -6.93 8.23 -16.15
CA GLU A 140 -5.48 8.48 -16.30
C GLU A 140 -5.02 9.75 -15.58
N ARG A 141 -5.81 10.82 -15.62
CA ARG A 141 -5.45 12.07 -14.92
C ARG A 141 -5.51 11.92 -13.40
N ILE A 142 -6.55 11.27 -12.87
CA ILE A 142 -6.72 11.07 -11.43
C ILE A 142 -5.66 10.09 -10.90
N VAL A 143 -5.36 9.02 -11.62
CA VAL A 143 -4.28 8.09 -11.25
C VAL A 143 -2.94 8.81 -11.19
N LYS A 144 -2.63 9.68 -12.15
CA LYS A 144 -1.39 10.49 -12.12
C LYS A 144 -1.36 11.44 -10.91
N ILE A 145 -2.46 12.12 -10.60
CA ILE A 145 -2.55 13.03 -9.45
C ILE A 145 -2.41 12.27 -8.14
N VAL A 146 -3.11 11.13 -8.00
CA VAL A 146 -3.03 10.26 -6.82
C VAL A 146 -1.62 9.69 -6.66
N MET A 147 -0.96 9.28 -7.75
CA MET A 147 0.44 8.86 -7.73
C MET A 147 1.36 9.94 -7.16
N VAL A 148 1.21 11.18 -7.62
CA VAL A 148 2.03 12.30 -7.15
C VAL A 148 1.77 12.60 -5.68
N ILE A 149 0.52 12.64 -5.25
CA ILE A 149 0.14 12.90 -3.86
C ILE A 149 0.66 11.80 -2.94
N ILE A 150 0.51 10.52 -3.31
CA ILE A 150 0.97 9.39 -2.50
C ILE A 150 2.50 9.34 -2.47
N SER A 151 3.17 9.66 -3.57
CA SER A 151 4.63 9.77 -3.61
C SER A 151 5.14 10.89 -2.71
N LEU A 152 4.40 12.00 -2.59
CA LEU A 152 4.74 13.11 -1.69
C LEU A 152 4.44 12.79 -0.21
N LEU A 153 3.40 12.01 0.07
CA LEU A 153 3.05 11.59 1.44
C LEU A 153 3.87 10.40 1.94
N GLY A 154 4.45 9.61 1.04
CA GLY A 154 5.30 8.46 1.37
C GLY A 154 6.76 8.80 1.65
N CYS A 155 7.10 10.09 1.61
CA CYS A 155 8.43 10.60 1.99
C CYS A 155 8.53 10.90 3.49
#